data_c6fc1fae2dc2e4357f1294f277c27ed3
#
_entry.id   c6fc1fae2dc2e4357f1294f277c27ed3
#
_cell.length_a   1.000
_cell.length_b   1.000
_cell.length_c   1.000
_cell.angle_alpha   90.00
_cell.angle_beta   90.00
_cell.angle_gamma   90.00
#
_symmetry.space_group_name_H-M   'P 1'
#
loop_
_entity.id
_entity.type
_entity.pdbx_description
1 polymer ?
#
loop_
_entity_poly.entity_id
_entity_poly.type
_entity_poly.pdbx_seq_one_letter_code
_entity_poly.pdbx_strand_id
1 'polypeptide(L)'
;MTLFRLLTLRRFWEHRARTLLSLGGVGVGAALAVAVLSLLGSLTGSVEGFISRLAGAADLEVTSVSPQGFAEQRFFDIRKTPGVMAAVPMLATEALIGKTPALVVGLDQRAEALGTGVSRNQQTRMAQQSGTPGVFLGGRLAQRLGVASGGTAAVVSGAGEVQVPVLGVIEEKGTGFNGGLYAVAPIPVVQGIVGKPGKLDSVFVIAREGYPIDRLRESISSRLGPSFSVESPSARAAEARATTASLRFGMMLGVTIALIVAGFLIFNTMNMASLERRRELATVRALGGHRRRLLLMFMFESALIGLIGSSVGALVGLAAAGRLIGA
;
A
#
# COMPACT_ATOMS: atom_id res chain seq x y z
N MET A 1 47.92 7.95 11.29
CA MET A 1 46.57 7.39 11.28
C MET A 1 46.05 6.91 12.64
N THR A 2 46.88 6.44 13.53
CA THR A 2 46.53 5.92 14.86
C THR A 2 46.08 6.99 15.86
N LEU A 3 46.70 8.18 15.88
CA LEU A 3 46.31 9.31 16.74
C LEU A 3 44.90 9.84 16.44
N PHE A 4 44.50 9.84 15.17
CA PHE A 4 43.19 10.30 14.71
C PHE A 4 42.05 9.37 15.20
N ARG A 5 42.27 8.06 15.21
CA ARG A 5 41.29 7.05 15.72
C ARG A 5 41.12 7.13 17.24
N LEU A 6 42.17 7.32 17.99
CA LEU A 6 42.14 7.40 19.45
C LEU A 6 41.47 8.67 19.96
N LEU A 7 41.70 9.82 19.30
CA LEU A 7 41.07 11.10 19.68
C LEU A 7 39.55 11.15 19.41
N THR A 8 39.07 10.57 18.28
CA THR A 8 37.64 10.58 17.95
C THR A 8 36.84 9.59 18.77
N LEU A 9 37.33 8.35 18.96
CA LEU A 9 36.58 7.32 19.71
C LEU A 9 36.50 7.60 21.22
N ARG A 10 37.58 8.11 21.82
CA ARG A 10 37.59 8.43 23.25
C ARG A 10 36.63 9.58 23.60
N ARG A 11 36.46 10.53 22.71
CA ARG A 11 35.59 11.70 22.89
C ARG A 11 34.08 11.37 22.75
N PHE A 12 33.70 10.37 21.97
CA PHE A 12 32.32 9.87 21.95
C PHE A 12 31.85 9.43 23.35
N TRP A 13 32.79 8.99 24.18
CA TRP A 13 32.51 8.52 25.55
C TRP A 13 32.49 9.67 26.57
N GLU A 14 33.20 10.75 26.37
CA GLU A 14 33.30 11.89 27.31
C GLU A 14 32.05 12.80 27.26
N HIS A 15 31.38 12.94 26.08
CA HIS A 15 30.17 13.76 25.91
C HIS A 15 28.94 12.93 25.44
N ARG A 16 28.67 11.83 26.14
CA ARG A 16 27.62 10.85 25.77
C ARG A 16 26.25 11.49 25.56
N ALA A 17 25.80 12.39 26.44
CA ALA A 17 24.49 13.01 26.37
C ALA A 17 24.27 13.80 25.07
N ARG A 18 25.28 14.56 24.62
CA ARG A 18 25.20 15.35 23.38
C ARG A 18 25.20 14.47 22.15
N THR A 19 26.10 13.50 22.11
CA THR A 19 26.19 12.54 20.99
C THR A 19 24.90 11.74 20.86
N LEU A 20 24.32 11.30 21.97
CA LEU A 20 23.03 10.61 22.00
C LEU A 20 21.88 11.51 21.52
N LEU A 21 21.83 12.79 21.91
CA LEU A 21 20.85 13.75 21.44
C LEU A 21 20.94 13.98 19.92
N SER A 22 22.16 14.12 19.40
CA SER A 22 22.38 14.30 17.95
C SER A 22 22.02 13.05 17.17
N LEU A 23 22.46 11.87 17.63
CA LEU A 23 22.10 10.57 17.05
C LEU A 23 20.59 10.35 17.11
N GLY A 24 19.96 10.69 18.23
CA GLY A 24 18.51 10.58 18.42
C GLY A 24 17.74 11.48 17.45
N GLY A 25 18.14 12.75 17.31
CA GLY A 25 17.48 13.68 16.38
C GLY A 25 17.57 13.24 14.92
N VAL A 26 18.76 12.81 14.48
CA VAL A 26 18.96 12.26 13.12
C VAL A 26 18.21 10.95 12.96
N GLY A 27 18.27 10.07 13.96
CA GLY A 27 17.60 8.78 13.97
C GLY A 27 16.07 8.90 13.84
N VAL A 28 15.46 9.81 14.58
CA VAL A 28 14.02 10.08 14.49
C VAL A 28 13.63 10.63 13.12
N GLY A 29 14.39 11.58 12.58
CA GLY A 29 14.15 12.11 11.22
C GLY A 29 14.24 11.03 10.14
N ALA A 30 15.27 10.18 10.20
CA ALA A 30 15.44 9.07 9.27
C ALA A 30 14.37 7.99 9.44
N ALA A 31 13.99 7.65 10.68
CA ALA A 31 12.94 6.68 10.97
C ALA A 31 11.60 7.14 10.42
N LEU A 32 11.25 8.42 10.62
CA LEU A 32 10.02 9.00 10.10
C LEU A 32 10.01 8.97 8.56
N ALA A 33 11.12 9.35 7.93
CA ALA A 33 11.25 9.34 6.48
C ALA A 33 11.05 7.93 5.90
N VAL A 34 11.71 6.93 6.47
CA VAL A 34 11.61 5.53 6.02
C VAL A 34 10.23 4.96 6.28
N ALA A 35 9.63 5.21 7.45
CA ALA A 35 8.30 4.74 7.78
C ALA A 35 7.24 5.31 6.83
N VAL A 36 7.29 6.61 6.55
CA VAL A 36 6.38 7.29 5.62
C VAL A 36 6.55 6.77 4.20
N LEU A 37 7.79 6.64 3.70
CA LEU A 37 8.05 6.13 2.35
C LEU A 37 7.61 4.66 2.20
N SER A 38 7.79 3.84 3.22
CA SER A 38 7.35 2.44 3.24
C SER A 38 5.82 2.34 3.22
N LEU A 39 5.14 3.16 4.02
CA LEU A 39 3.67 3.22 4.06
C LEU A 39 3.08 3.67 2.71
N LEU A 40 3.65 4.73 2.12
CA LEU A 40 3.25 5.21 0.79
C LEU A 40 3.44 4.15 -0.30
N GLY A 41 4.57 3.45 -0.30
CA GLY A 41 4.85 2.37 -1.25
C GLY A 41 3.85 1.22 -1.14
N SER A 42 3.42 0.89 0.07
CA SER A 42 2.41 -0.12 0.35
C SER A 42 1.02 0.27 -0.16
N LEU A 43 0.59 1.50 0.08
CA LEU A 43 -0.73 1.99 -0.33
C LEU A 43 -0.87 2.11 -1.86
N THR A 44 0.14 2.67 -2.54
CA THR A 44 0.07 2.87 -4.00
C THR A 44 0.12 1.55 -4.79
N GLY A 45 0.95 0.60 -4.36
CA GLY A 45 1.10 -0.68 -5.05
C GLY A 45 -0.16 -1.56 -4.99
N SER A 46 -0.92 -1.47 -3.90
CA SER A 46 -2.13 -2.28 -3.69
C SER A 46 -3.29 -1.82 -4.58
N VAL A 47 -3.58 -0.54 -4.65
CA VAL A 47 -4.73 0.01 -5.41
C VAL A 47 -4.53 -0.14 -6.92
N GLU A 48 -3.35 0.22 -7.43
CA GLU A 48 -3.07 0.14 -8.88
C GLU A 48 -3.03 -1.31 -9.38
N GLY A 49 -2.39 -2.20 -8.62
CA GLY A 49 -2.34 -3.62 -8.95
C GLY A 49 -3.72 -4.27 -8.93
N PHE A 50 -4.60 -3.81 -8.04
CA PHE A 50 -5.98 -4.28 -7.94
C PHE A 50 -6.80 -3.91 -9.19
N ILE A 51 -6.90 -2.62 -9.49
CA ILE A 51 -7.73 -2.14 -10.61
C ILE A 51 -7.23 -2.72 -11.94
N SER A 52 -5.92 -2.70 -12.19
CA SER A 52 -5.38 -3.14 -13.48
C SER A 52 -5.50 -4.66 -13.70
N ARG A 53 -5.42 -5.47 -12.65
CA ARG A 53 -5.53 -6.93 -12.78
C ARG A 53 -6.95 -7.43 -12.82
N LEU A 54 -7.89 -6.80 -12.08
CA LEU A 54 -9.30 -7.16 -12.12
C LEU A 54 -10.01 -6.60 -13.34
N ALA A 55 -9.68 -5.39 -13.75
CA ALA A 55 -10.28 -4.80 -14.95
C ALA A 55 -9.93 -5.61 -16.22
N GLY A 56 -8.72 -6.22 -16.26
CA GLY A 56 -8.31 -7.08 -17.37
C GLY A 56 -8.60 -6.43 -18.74
N ALA A 57 -9.50 -7.06 -19.49
CA ALA A 57 -9.93 -6.62 -20.82
C ALA A 57 -11.12 -5.63 -20.79
N ALA A 58 -11.50 -5.08 -19.64
CA ALA A 58 -12.64 -4.17 -19.54
C ALA A 58 -12.32 -2.79 -20.14
N ASP A 59 -13.23 -2.30 -20.95
CA ASP A 59 -13.16 -0.96 -21.55
C ASP A 59 -13.76 0.11 -20.64
N LEU A 60 -14.84 -0.24 -19.90
CA LEU A 60 -15.53 0.65 -18.98
C LEU A 60 -15.80 -0.05 -17.65
N GLU A 61 -15.85 0.73 -16.59
CA GLU A 61 -16.30 0.36 -15.26
C GLU A 61 -17.47 1.24 -14.85
N VAL A 62 -18.55 0.62 -14.42
CA VAL A 62 -19.76 1.29 -13.93
C VAL A 62 -19.80 1.14 -12.42
N THR A 63 -19.82 2.25 -11.70
CA THR A 63 -19.89 2.27 -10.23
C THR A 63 -20.97 3.21 -9.75
N SER A 64 -21.43 3.02 -8.52
CA SER A 64 -22.33 3.97 -7.87
C SER A 64 -21.55 5.08 -7.16
N VAL A 65 -22.09 6.29 -7.15
CA VAL A 65 -21.61 7.38 -6.29
C VAL A 65 -21.85 7.05 -4.80
N SER A 66 -22.81 6.18 -4.51
CA SER A 66 -23.07 5.70 -3.14
C SER A 66 -22.07 4.65 -2.69
N PRO A 67 -21.45 4.78 -1.50
CA PRO A 67 -20.55 3.77 -0.94
C PRO A 67 -21.23 2.42 -0.63
N GLN A 68 -22.56 2.41 -0.60
CA GLN A 68 -23.33 1.19 -0.35
C GLN A 68 -23.54 0.32 -1.58
N GLY A 69 -22.96 0.72 -2.72
CA GLY A 69 -23.19 0.05 -4.00
C GLY A 69 -24.59 0.31 -4.56
N PHE A 70 -24.98 -0.48 -5.54
CA PHE A 70 -26.26 -0.35 -6.24
C PHE A 70 -26.98 -1.70 -6.38
N ALA A 71 -28.28 -1.64 -6.65
CA ALA A 71 -29.12 -2.83 -6.77
C ALA A 71 -28.68 -3.70 -7.98
N GLU A 72 -28.58 -5.01 -7.76
CA GLU A 72 -28.16 -5.99 -8.77
C GLU A 72 -29.04 -5.96 -10.03
N GLN A 73 -30.29 -5.52 -9.93
CA GLN A 73 -31.19 -5.35 -11.10
C GLN A 73 -30.62 -4.39 -12.14
N ARG A 74 -29.84 -3.37 -11.74
CA ARG A 74 -29.18 -2.43 -12.66
C ARG A 74 -28.14 -3.07 -13.57
N PHE A 75 -27.62 -4.23 -13.16
CA PHE A 75 -26.74 -5.04 -13.99
C PHE A 75 -27.42 -5.44 -15.31
N PHE A 76 -28.70 -5.78 -15.28
CA PHE A 76 -29.45 -6.16 -16.50
C PHE A 76 -29.65 -4.98 -17.44
N ASP A 77 -29.79 -3.74 -16.90
CA ASP A 77 -29.89 -2.54 -17.70
C ASP A 77 -28.57 -2.26 -18.46
N ILE A 78 -27.45 -2.45 -17.76
CA ILE A 78 -26.11 -2.31 -18.36
C ILE A 78 -25.90 -3.35 -19.46
N ARG A 79 -26.18 -4.62 -19.15
CA ARG A 79 -25.98 -5.74 -20.07
C ARG A 79 -26.81 -5.62 -21.36
N LYS A 80 -28.02 -5.06 -21.27
CA LYS A 80 -28.92 -4.86 -22.41
C LYS A 80 -28.58 -3.62 -23.24
N THR A 81 -27.59 -2.84 -22.87
CA THR A 81 -27.21 -1.63 -23.62
C THR A 81 -26.54 -2.02 -24.94
N PRO A 82 -26.97 -1.44 -26.08
CA PRO A 82 -26.33 -1.68 -27.37
C PRO A 82 -24.84 -1.35 -27.32
N GLY A 83 -24.02 -2.22 -27.91
CA GLY A 83 -22.56 -2.07 -27.87
C GLY A 83 -21.88 -2.83 -26.74
N VAL A 84 -22.59 -3.34 -25.74
CA VAL A 84 -22.02 -4.22 -24.71
C VAL A 84 -21.82 -5.61 -25.31
N MET A 85 -20.59 -6.12 -25.23
CA MET A 85 -20.25 -7.51 -25.54
C MET A 85 -20.38 -8.37 -24.30
N ALA A 86 -19.78 -7.94 -23.21
CA ALA A 86 -19.87 -8.61 -21.91
C ALA A 86 -19.99 -7.59 -20.78
N ALA A 87 -20.69 -7.98 -19.72
CA ALA A 87 -20.77 -7.23 -18.48
C ALA A 87 -20.49 -8.19 -17.33
N VAL A 88 -19.57 -7.81 -16.44
CA VAL A 88 -19.11 -8.62 -15.32
C VAL A 88 -19.38 -7.89 -14.02
N PRO A 89 -20.34 -8.38 -13.22
CA PRO A 89 -20.64 -7.79 -11.91
C PRO A 89 -19.55 -8.14 -10.92
N MET A 90 -19.27 -7.22 -10.00
CA MET A 90 -18.29 -7.40 -8.94
C MET A 90 -18.76 -6.74 -7.64
N LEU A 91 -18.43 -7.38 -6.54
CA LEU A 91 -18.57 -6.86 -5.19
C LEU A 91 -17.21 -6.99 -4.51
N ALA A 92 -16.60 -5.88 -4.09
CA ALA A 92 -15.28 -5.90 -3.46
C ALA A 92 -15.30 -5.08 -2.17
N THR A 93 -14.82 -5.66 -1.08
CA THR A 93 -14.77 -5.00 0.21
C THR A 93 -13.54 -5.43 0.99
N GLU A 94 -13.07 -4.56 1.85
CA GLU A 94 -12.06 -4.91 2.84
C GLU A 94 -12.74 -5.54 4.06
N ALA A 95 -12.20 -6.65 4.54
CA ALA A 95 -12.65 -7.34 5.74
C ALA A 95 -11.45 -7.90 6.51
N LEU A 96 -11.63 -8.16 7.80
CA LEU A 96 -10.64 -8.89 8.58
C LEU A 96 -10.93 -10.38 8.45
N ILE A 97 -9.97 -11.14 7.94
CA ILE A 97 -10.06 -12.60 7.93
C ILE A 97 -9.14 -13.14 9.02
N GLY A 98 -9.74 -13.67 10.10
CA GLY A 98 -9.07 -13.86 11.36
C GLY A 98 -8.64 -12.51 11.96
N LYS A 99 -7.31 -12.26 11.99
CA LYS A 99 -6.73 -10.97 12.43
C LYS A 99 -6.03 -10.23 11.28
N THR A 100 -6.17 -10.68 10.04
CA THR A 100 -5.45 -10.16 8.89
C THR A 100 -6.40 -9.34 8.00
N PRO A 101 -6.11 -8.06 7.74
CA PRO A 101 -6.84 -7.30 6.75
C PRO A 101 -6.67 -7.94 5.37
N ALA A 102 -7.77 -8.20 4.69
CA ALA A 102 -7.77 -8.83 3.38
C ALA A 102 -8.91 -8.28 2.52
N LEU A 103 -8.70 -8.31 1.22
CA LEU A 103 -9.71 -7.92 0.25
C LEU A 103 -10.61 -9.13 -0.04
N VAL A 104 -11.92 -9.00 0.16
CA VAL A 104 -12.91 -10.00 -0.19
C VAL A 104 -13.58 -9.60 -1.50
N VAL A 105 -13.48 -10.46 -2.50
CA VAL A 105 -13.96 -10.19 -3.87
C VAL A 105 -15.04 -11.20 -4.23
N GLY A 106 -16.22 -10.69 -4.54
CA GLY A 106 -17.34 -11.45 -5.11
C GLY A 106 -17.28 -11.42 -6.62
N LEU A 107 -17.14 -12.57 -7.23
CA LEU A 107 -17.13 -12.76 -8.68
C LEU A 107 -18.15 -13.82 -9.09
N ASP A 108 -18.55 -13.77 -10.35
CA ASP A 108 -19.33 -14.83 -10.99
C ASP A 108 -18.55 -15.44 -12.17
N GLN A 109 -19.16 -16.41 -12.86
CA GLN A 109 -18.54 -17.08 -14.01
C GLN A 109 -18.19 -16.12 -15.16
N ARG A 110 -18.83 -14.95 -15.25
CA ARG A 110 -18.58 -13.93 -16.27
C ARG A 110 -17.25 -13.25 -16.11
N ALA A 111 -16.62 -13.34 -14.91
CA ALA A 111 -15.26 -12.83 -14.67
C ALA A 111 -14.20 -13.47 -15.59
N GLU A 112 -14.50 -14.63 -16.17
CA GLU A 112 -13.64 -15.25 -17.19
C GLU A 112 -13.44 -14.34 -18.42
N ALA A 113 -14.45 -13.56 -18.77
CA ALA A 113 -14.38 -12.63 -19.91
C ALA A 113 -13.34 -11.52 -19.70
N LEU A 114 -13.02 -11.18 -18.46
CA LEU A 114 -12.00 -10.16 -18.13
C LEU A 114 -10.56 -10.69 -18.29
N GLY A 115 -10.36 -11.99 -18.49
CA GLY A 115 -9.02 -12.59 -18.57
C GLY A 115 -8.25 -12.45 -17.25
N THR A 116 -8.97 -12.32 -16.13
CA THR A 116 -8.35 -12.25 -14.80
C THR A 116 -7.45 -13.45 -14.61
N GLY A 117 -6.21 -13.24 -14.16
CA GLY A 117 -5.15 -14.26 -14.08
C GLY A 117 -5.43 -15.45 -13.12
N VAL A 118 -6.68 -15.65 -12.70
CA VAL A 118 -7.13 -16.84 -11.99
C VAL A 118 -7.05 -18.02 -12.97
N SER A 119 -6.23 -19.00 -12.67
CA SER A 119 -6.00 -20.17 -13.52
C SER A 119 -7.33 -20.80 -13.95
N ARG A 120 -7.43 -21.21 -15.24
CA ARG A 120 -8.64 -21.85 -15.80
C ARG A 120 -9.15 -23.02 -14.93
N ASN A 121 -8.24 -23.80 -14.32
CA ASN A 121 -8.60 -24.88 -13.39
C ASN A 121 -9.22 -24.38 -12.09
N GLN A 122 -8.82 -23.19 -11.61
CA GLN A 122 -9.39 -22.58 -10.42
C GLN A 122 -10.74 -21.97 -10.73
N GLN A 123 -10.91 -21.34 -11.88
CA GLN A 123 -12.20 -20.84 -12.37
C GLN A 123 -13.22 -21.97 -12.55
N THR A 124 -12.79 -23.10 -13.11
CA THR A 124 -13.65 -24.30 -13.26
C THR A 124 -14.07 -24.86 -11.90
N ARG A 125 -13.18 -24.91 -10.92
CA ARG A 125 -13.54 -25.32 -9.55
C ARG A 125 -14.48 -24.32 -8.89
N MET A 126 -14.27 -23.01 -9.04
CA MET A 126 -15.18 -21.96 -8.56
C MET A 126 -16.56 -22.09 -9.22
N ALA A 127 -16.59 -22.34 -10.53
CA ALA A 127 -17.85 -22.55 -11.26
C ALA A 127 -18.60 -23.80 -10.80
N GLN A 128 -17.91 -24.91 -10.58
CA GLN A 128 -18.50 -26.15 -10.07
C GLN A 128 -18.97 -26.02 -8.61
N GLN A 129 -18.34 -25.19 -7.82
CA GLN A 129 -18.68 -24.95 -6.41
C GLN A 129 -19.54 -23.70 -6.20
N SER A 130 -20.00 -23.03 -7.25
CA SER A 130 -20.81 -21.79 -7.16
C SER A 130 -22.12 -21.94 -6.38
N GLY A 131 -22.56 -23.16 -6.10
CA GLY A 131 -23.67 -23.44 -5.19
C GLY A 131 -23.27 -23.69 -3.73
N THR A 132 -21.98 -23.80 -3.43
CA THR A 132 -21.50 -24.09 -2.08
C THR A 132 -21.06 -22.78 -1.40
N PRO A 133 -21.61 -22.40 -0.24
CA PRO A 133 -21.19 -21.22 0.49
C PRO A 133 -19.76 -21.40 1.01
N GLY A 134 -18.82 -20.63 0.50
CA GLY A 134 -17.42 -20.70 0.92
C GLY A 134 -16.51 -19.75 0.15
N VAL A 135 -15.26 -19.64 0.60
CA VAL A 135 -14.27 -18.72 0.04
C VAL A 135 -13.02 -19.46 -0.43
N PHE A 136 -12.36 -18.90 -1.45
CA PHE A 136 -11.02 -19.28 -1.85
C PHE A 136 -10.04 -18.22 -1.31
N LEU A 137 -9.02 -18.65 -0.60
CA LEU A 137 -8.03 -17.76 -0.01
C LEU A 137 -6.80 -17.62 -0.93
N GLY A 138 -6.24 -16.43 -1.02
CA GLY A 138 -4.90 -16.25 -1.59
C GLY A 138 -3.84 -16.96 -0.76
N GLY A 139 -2.81 -17.50 -1.41
CA GLY A 139 -1.81 -18.36 -0.76
C GLY A 139 -1.15 -17.74 0.46
N ARG A 140 -0.83 -16.45 0.41
CA ARG A 140 -0.21 -15.74 1.54
C ARG A 140 -1.17 -15.53 2.71
N LEU A 141 -2.46 -15.30 2.41
CA LEU A 141 -3.48 -15.20 3.44
C LEU A 141 -3.69 -16.55 4.13
N ALA A 142 -3.82 -17.62 3.36
CA ALA A 142 -3.94 -18.99 3.89
C ALA A 142 -2.75 -19.37 4.79
N GLN A 143 -1.52 -19.03 4.39
CA GLN A 143 -0.32 -19.25 5.20
C GLN A 143 -0.35 -18.46 6.52
N ARG A 144 -0.76 -17.18 6.49
CA ARG A 144 -0.85 -16.36 7.71
C ARG A 144 -1.90 -16.86 8.69
N LEU A 145 -3.00 -17.39 8.18
CA LEU A 145 -4.07 -17.94 8.99
C LEU A 145 -3.80 -19.38 9.46
N GLY A 146 -2.83 -20.06 8.83
CA GLY A 146 -2.60 -21.48 9.08
C GLY A 146 -3.77 -22.37 8.64
N VAL A 147 -4.58 -21.92 7.65
CA VAL A 147 -5.79 -22.62 7.19
C VAL A 147 -5.53 -23.21 5.82
N ALA A 148 -5.81 -24.50 5.69
CA ALA A 148 -5.80 -25.24 4.43
C ALA A 148 -7.20 -25.38 3.83
N SER A 149 -7.27 -25.92 2.60
CA SER A 149 -8.52 -26.29 1.96
C SER A 149 -9.34 -27.26 2.84
N GLY A 150 -10.62 -26.98 3.01
CA GLY A 150 -11.54 -27.74 3.89
C GLY A 150 -11.62 -27.19 5.32
N GLY A 151 -10.77 -26.21 5.70
CA GLY A 151 -10.89 -25.52 6.98
C GLY A 151 -11.97 -24.45 7.00
N THR A 152 -12.04 -23.69 8.09
CA THR A 152 -12.94 -22.53 8.25
C THR A 152 -12.13 -21.28 8.53
N ALA A 153 -12.63 -20.14 8.09
CA ALA A 153 -12.04 -18.84 8.38
C ALA A 153 -13.10 -17.89 8.94
N ALA A 154 -12.76 -17.19 10.01
CA ALA A 154 -13.59 -16.14 10.56
C ALA A 154 -13.42 -14.87 9.71
N VAL A 155 -14.49 -14.36 9.14
CA VAL A 155 -14.52 -13.12 8.37
C VAL A 155 -15.30 -12.08 9.15
N VAL A 156 -14.62 -11.01 9.55
CA VAL A 156 -15.23 -9.87 10.26
C VAL A 156 -15.41 -8.73 9.28
N SER A 157 -16.64 -8.33 9.07
CA SER A 157 -17.04 -7.23 8.19
C SER A 157 -17.88 -6.21 8.96
N GLY A 158 -18.34 -5.16 8.28
CA GLY A 158 -19.31 -4.21 8.85
C GLY A 158 -20.64 -4.83 9.27
N ALA A 159 -20.96 -6.06 8.81
CA ALA A 159 -22.17 -6.80 9.19
C ALA A 159 -21.97 -7.72 10.40
N GLY A 160 -20.75 -7.86 10.89
CA GLY A 160 -20.40 -8.74 12.01
C GLY A 160 -19.38 -9.81 11.63
N GLU A 161 -19.22 -10.81 12.50
CA GLU A 161 -18.35 -11.95 12.30
C GLU A 161 -19.12 -13.15 11.73
N VAL A 162 -18.61 -13.73 10.65
CA VAL A 162 -19.17 -14.91 10.01
C VAL A 162 -18.09 -15.97 9.83
N GLN A 163 -18.36 -17.21 10.20
CA GLN A 163 -17.49 -18.35 9.91
C GLN A 163 -17.79 -18.88 8.50
N VAL A 164 -16.77 -18.90 7.66
CA VAL A 164 -16.92 -19.27 6.25
C VAL A 164 -16.01 -20.45 5.92
N PRO A 165 -16.51 -21.52 5.26
CA PRO A 165 -15.67 -22.62 4.80
C PRO A 165 -14.66 -22.17 3.76
N VAL A 166 -13.41 -22.65 3.88
CA VAL A 166 -12.35 -22.43 2.91
C VAL A 166 -12.38 -23.56 1.88
N LEU A 167 -12.83 -23.25 0.67
CA LEU A 167 -12.97 -24.22 -0.42
C LEU A 167 -11.64 -24.57 -1.06
N GLY A 168 -10.68 -23.66 -0.99
CA GLY A 168 -9.36 -23.88 -1.57
C GLY A 168 -8.41 -22.70 -1.36
N VAL A 169 -7.15 -22.93 -1.73
CA VAL A 169 -6.10 -21.91 -1.72
C VAL A 169 -5.69 -21.63 -3.16
N ILE A 170 -5.63 -20.35 -3.51
CA ILE A 170 -5.20 -19.89 -4.82
C ILE A 170 -3.69 -19.66 -4.76
N GLU A 171 -2.93 -20.55 -5.37
CA GLU A 171 -1.48 -20.39 -5.51
C GLU A 171 -1.18 -19.49 -6.72
N GLU A 172 -0.53 -18.37 -6.47
CA GLU A 172 -0.08 -17.44 -7.50
C GLU A 172 1.45 -17.48 -7.62
N LYS A 173 1.93 -17.42 -8.84
CA LYS A 173 3.37 -17.22 -9.09
C LYS A 173 3.72 -15.74 -8.90
N GLY A 174 4.62 -15.43 -7.97
CA GLY A 174 5.10 -14.08 -7.69
C GLY A 174 4.35 -13.38 -6.54
N THR A 175 4.29 -12.05 -6.58
CA THR A 175 3.66 -11.24 -5.50
C THR A 175 2.14 -11.34 -5.44
N GLY A 176 1.52 -12.01 -6.40
CA GLY A 176 0.09 -12.25 -6.43
C GLY A 176 -0.79 -10.99 -6.47
N PHE A 177 -2.09 -11.23 -6.53
CA PHE A 177 -3.11 -10.21 -6.39
C PHE A 177 -3.16 -9.72 -4.92
N ASN A 178 -3.17 -8.41 -4.68
CA ASN A 178 -3.11 -7.79 -3.35
C ASN A 178 -2.03 -8.39 -2.42
N GLY A 179 -0.85 -8.72 -2.99
CA GLY A 179 0.20 -9.37 -2.23
C GLY A 179 -0.18 -10.75 -1.67
N GLY A 180 -1.19 -11.41 -2.22
CA GLY A 180 -1.72 -12.69 -1.75
C GLY A 180 -2.66 -12.58 -0.54
N LEU A 181 -3.04 -11.35 -0.13
CA LEU A 181 -3.96 -11.08 1.00
C LEU A 181 -5.37 -10.81 0.47
N TYR A 182 -6.01 -11.81 -0.07
CA TYR A 182 -7.37 -11.71 -0.59
C TYR A 182 -8.15 -13.01 -0.42
N ALA A 183 -9.48 -12.89 -0.48
CA ALA A 183 -10.40 -14.00 -0.60
C ALA A 183 -11.34 -13.78 -1.78
N VAL A 184 -11.66 -14.84 -2.50
CA VAL A 184 -12.59 -14.80 -3.61
C VAL A 184 -13.74 -15.76 -3.33
N ALA A 185 -14.97 -15.32 -3.59
CA ALA A 185 -16.16 -16.14 -3.42
C ALA A 185 -17.23 -15.77 -4.48
N PRO A 186 -18.26 -16.59 -4.65
CA PRO A 186 -19.44 -16.19 -5.41
C PRO A 186 -20.10 -14.94 -4.83
N ILE A 187 -20.62 -14.06 -5.70
CA ILE A 187 -21.25 -12.79 -5.29
C ILE A 187 -22.26 -12.97 -4.15
N PRO A 188 -23.21 -13.94 -4.18
CA PRO A 188 -24.17 -14.11 -3.09
C PRO A 188 -23.54 -14.41 -1.73
N VAL A 189 -22.40 -15.14 -1.73
CA VAL A 189 -21.64 -15.43 -0.50
C VAL A 189 -21.04 -14.16 0.07
N VAL A 190 -20.39 -13.33 -0.78
CA VAL A 190 -19.83 -12.06 -0.35
C VAL A 190 -20.92 -11.09 0.11
N GLN A 191 -22.06 -11.03 -0.60
CA GLN A 191 -23.23 -10.24 -0.19
C GLN A 191 -23.70 -10.61 1.22
N GLY A 192 -23.72 -11.90 1.54
CA GLY A 192 -24.02 -12.39 2.89
C GLY A 192 -22.99 -11.99 3.94
N ILE A 193 -21.69 -12.12 3.61
CA ILE A 193 -20.58 -11.75 4.49
C ILE A 193 -20.60 -10.25 4.83
N VAL A 194 -20.88 -9.39 3.84
CA VAL A 194 -20.81 -7.93 4.03
C VAL A 194 -22.16 -7.29 4.40
N GLY A 195 -23.22 -8.07 4.50
CA GLY A 195 -24.56 -7.57 4.82
C GLY A 195 -25.16 -6.67 3.73
N LYS A 196 -24.82 -6.91 2.46
CA LYS A 196 -25.31 -6.14 1.30
C LYS A 196 -26.10 -7.05 0.32
N PRO A 197 -27.20 -7.68 0.74
CA PRO A 197 -27.94 -8.59 -0.12
C PRO A 197 -28.48 -7.87 -1.37
N GLY A 198 -28.29 -8.48 -2.54
CA GLY A 198 -28.76 -7.96 -3.83
C GLY A 198 -28.09 -6.66 -4.27
N LYS A 199 -26.89 -6.33 -3.75
CA LYS A 199 -26.12 -5.14 -4.15
C LYS A 199 -24.79 -5.52 -4.81
N LEU A 200 -24.34 -4.65 -5.71
CA LEU A 200 -23.05 -4.70 -6.38
C LEU A 200 -22.30 -3.39 -6.14
N ASP A 201 -20.96 -3.44 -6.14
CA ASP A 201 -20.14 -2.24 -6.05
C ASP A 201 -19.75 -1.73 -7.44
N SER A 202 -19.48 -2.64 -8.39
CA SER A 202 -19.13 -2.28 -9.75
C SER A 202 -19.59 -3.30 -10.79
N VAL A 203 -19.65 -2.85 -12.04
CA VAL A 203 -19.82 -3.73 -13.22
C VAL A 203 -18.76 -3.35 -14.24
N PHE A 204 -17.90 -4.30 -14.58
CA PHE A 204 -16.97 -4.15 -15.68
C PHE A 204 -17.64 -4.46 -17.00
N VAL A 205 -17.43 -3.60 -18.01
CA VAL A 205 -18.05 -3.70 -19.31
C VAL A 205 -16.99 -3.85 -20.39
N ILE A 206 -17.15 -4.85 -21.24
CA ILE A 206 -16.36 -5.06 -22.43
C ILE A 206 -17.21 -4.61 -23.63
N ALA A 207 -16.70 -3.67 -24.41
CA ALA A 207 -17.36 -3.18 -25.59
C ALA A 207 -17.30 -4.21 -26.73
N ARG A 208 -18.28 -4.19 -27.60
CA ARG A 208 -18.24 -4.94 -28.86
C ARG A 208 -17.17 -4.35 -29.77
N GLU A 209 -16.41 -5.20 -30.42
CA GLU A 209 -15.35 -4.80 -31.34
C GLU A 209 -15.87 -3.78 -32.38
N GLY A 210 -15.13 -2.68 -32.53
CA GLY A 210 -15.51 -1.59 -33.45
C GLY A 210 -16.60 -0.64 -32.93
N TYR A 211 -17.16 -0.87 -31.72
CA TYR A 211 -18.15 0.06 -31.17
C TYR A 211 -17.46 1.22 -30.44
N PRO A 212 -17.80 2.51 -30.71
CA PRO A 212 -17.16 3.66 -30.10
C PRO A 212 -17.39 3.69 -28.58
N ILE A 213 -16.31 3.66 -27.81
CA ILE A 213 -16.36 3.60 -26.34
C ILE A 213 -17.08 4.81 -25.73
N ASP A 214 -16.88 6.01 -26.30
CA ASP A 214 -17.54 7.22 -25.82
C ASP A 214 -19.06 7.17 -25.99
N ARG A 215 -19.55 6.62 -27.13
CA ARG A 215 -20.99 6.39 -27.32
C ARG A 215 -21.53 5.35 -26.34
N LEU A 216 -20.76 4.30 -26.07
CA LEU A 216 -21.16 3.30 -25.10
C LEU A 216 -21.26 3.88 -23.70
N ARG A 217 -20.27 4.70 -23.32
CA ARG A 217 -20.27 5.43 -22.03
C ARG A 217 -21.52 6.31 -21.90
N GLU A 218 -21.81 7.13 -22.91
CA GLU A 218 -22.96 8.02 -22.92
C GLU A 218 -24.29 7.25 -22.87
N SER A 219 -24.40 6.15 -23.60
CA SER A 219 -25.58 5.29 -23.61
C SER A 219 -25.82 4.62 -22.27
N ILE A 220 -24.78 4.18 -21.55
CA ILE A 220 -24.89 3.62 -20.23
C ILE A 220 -25.23 4.71 -19.20
N SER A 221 -24.54 5.86 -19.26
CA SER A 221 -24.75 6.98 -18.32
C SER A 221 -26.17 7.54 -18.42
N SER A 222 -26.69 7.74 -19.64
CA SER A 222 -28.06 8.23 -19.84
C SER A 222 -29.12 7.26 -19.35
N ARG A 223 -28.87 5.95 -19.45
CA ARG A 223 -29.80 4.91 -18.97
C ARG A 223 -29.81 4.76 -17.45
N LEU A 224 -28.66 4.91 -16.80
CA LEU A 224 -28.51 4.70 -15.35
C LEU A 224 -28.76 5.99 -14.53
N GLY A 225 -28.54 7.16 -15.15
CA GLY A 225 -28.69 8.46 -14.50
C GLY A 225 -27.46 8.92 -13.71
N PRO A 226 -27.54 10.11 -13.07
CA PRO A 226 -26.39 10.79 -12.45
C PRO A 226 -25.85 10.13 -11.17
N SER A 227 -26.55 9.14 -10.64
CA SER A 227 -26.07 8.39 -9.46
C SER A 227 -25.00 7.35 -9.79
N PHE A 228 -24.61 7.23 -11.07
CA PHE A 228 -23.62 6.28 -11.54
C PHE A 228 -22.46 7.01 -12.22
N SER A 229 -21.25 6.55 -11.96
CA SER A 229 -20.05 6.92 -12.72
C SER A 229 -19.73 5.82 -13.73
N VAL A 230 -19.47 6.22 -14.97
CA VAL A 230 -19.09 5.31 -16.07
C VAL A 230 -17.77 5.80 -16.64
N GLU A 231 -16.69 5.13 -16.26
CA GLU A 231 -15.33 5.54 -16.61
C GLU A 231 -14.51 4.36 -17.12
N SER A 232 -13.42 4.63 -17.82
CA SER A 232 -12.46 3.55 -18.08
C SER A 232 -11.69 3.18 -16.82
N PRO A 233 -11.35 1.91 -16.61
CA PRO A 233 -10.52 1.49 -15.48
C PRO A 233 -9.19 2.25 -15.41
N SER A 234 -8.62 2.61 -16.56
CA SER A 234 -7.39 3.41 -16.65
C SER A 234 -7.58 4.85 -16.16
N ALA A 235 -8.71 5.49 -16.48
CA ALA A 235 -9.03 6.84 -16.00
C ALA A 235 -9.23 6.84 -14.48
N ARG A 236 -9.94 5.84 -13.95
CA ARG A 236 -10.13 5.68 -12.52
C ARG A 236 -8.82 5.42 -11.77
N ALA A 237 -7.95 4.59 -12.35
CA ALA A 237 -6.60 4.40 -11.80
C ALA A 237 -5.78 5.70 -11.84
N ALA A 238 -5.92 6.53 -12.88
CA ALA A 238 -5.25 7.82 -12.97
C ALA A 238 -5.76 8.81 -11.91
N GLU A 239 -7.07 8.85 -11.64
CA GLU A 239 -7.66 9.67 -10.59
C GLU A 239 -7.21 9.23 -9.19
N ALA A 240 -7.19 7.93 -8.92
CA ALA A 240 -6.65 7.37 -7.69
C ALA A 240 -5.16 7.73 -7.51
N ARG A 241 -4.37 7.70 -8.60
CA ARG A 241 -2.97 8.15 -8.59
C ARG A 241 -2.84 9.63 -8.27
N ALA A 242 -3.68 10.47 -8.85
CA ALA A 242 -3.65 11.92 -8.59
C ALA A 242 -3.94 12.24 -7.13
N THR A 243 -4.96 11.60 -6.54
CA THR A 243 -5.28 11.72 -5.12
C THR A 243 -4.11 11.26 -4.23
N THR A 244 -3.54 10.10 -4.55
CA THR A 244 -2.37 9.56 -3.83
C THR A 244 -1.13 10.44 -4.01
N ALA A 245 -0.94 11.07 -5.18
CA ALA A 245 0.16 12.00 -5.42
C ALA A 245 0.07 13.24 -4.53
N SER A 246 -1.12 13.78 -4.31
CA SER A 246 -1.33 14.92 -3.39
C SER A 246 -0.99 14.56 -1.95
N LEU A 247 -1.43 13.39 -1.48
CA LEU A 247 -1.05 12.88 -0.16
C LEU A 247 0.46 12.66 -0.04
N ARG A 248 1.08 12.08 -1.07
CA ARG A 248 2.53 11.86 -1.14
C ARG A 248 3.29 13.18 -1.07
N PHE A 249 2.83 14.21 -1.78
CA PHE A 249 3.44 15.54 -1.72
C PHE A 249 3.39 16.13 -0.30
N GLY A 250 2.23 16.09 0.37
CA GLY A 250 2.09 16.53 1.76
C GLY A 250 3.01 15.79 2.73
N MET A 251 3.12 14.46 2.59
CA MET A 251 4.00 13.64 3.42
C MET A 251 5.48 13.91 3.12
N MET A 252 5.88 14.11 1.86
CA MET A 252 7.24 14.50 1.49
C MET A 252 7.63 15.86 2.08
N LEU A 253 6.68 16.81 2.12
CA LEU A 253 6.91 18.09 2.77
C LEU A 253 7.21 17.90 4.27
N GLY A 254 6.45 17.07 4.96
CA GLY A 254 6.69 16.71 6.37
C GLY A 254 8.07 16.08 6.59
N VAL A 255 8.47 15.14 5.72
CA VAL A 255 9.81 14.51 5.76
C VAL A 255 10.91 15.55 5.54
N THR A 256 10.71 16.48 4.59
CA THR A 256 11.68 17.54 4.29
C THR A 256 11.87 18.45 5.51
N ILE A 257 10.77 18.85 6.15
CA ILE A 257 10.81 19.66 7.39
C ILE A 257 11.58 18.91 8.49
N ALA A 258 11.27 17.62 8.68
CA ALA A 258 11.98 16.79 9.67
C ALA A 258 13.47 16.68 9.40
N LEU A 259 13.89 16.56 8.14
CA LEU A 259 15.30 16.55 7.76
C LEU A 259 15.99 17.91 8.00
N ILE A 260 15.30 19.03 7.75
CA ILE A 260 15.81 20.38 8.03
C ILE A 260 16.02 20.53 9.54
N VAL A 261 15.06 20.11 10.35
CA VAL A 261 15.17 20.16 11.83
C VAL A 261 16.32 19.29 12.32
N ALA A 262 16.47 18.07 11.79
CA ALA A 262 17.61 17.20 12.11
C ALA A 262 18.95 17.84 11.73
N GLY A 263 19.04 18.44 10.55
CA GLY A 263 20.21 19.18 10.10
C GLY A 263 20.54 20.37 11.02
N PHE A 264 19.54 21.12 11.43
CA PHE A 264 19.68 22.22 12.39
C PHE A 264 20.18 21.76 13.76
N LEU A 265 19.67 20.62 14.25
CA LEU A 265 20.15 20.00 15.50
C LEU A 265 21.62 19.61 15.41
N ILE A 266 22.05 19.00 14.31
CA ILE A 266 23.45 18.66 14.06
C ILE A 266 24.31 19.93 14.04
N PHE A 267 23.88 20.94 13.27
CA PHE A 267 24.56 22.22 13.17
C PHE A 267 24.75 22.88 14.53
N ASN A 268 23.69 22.97 15.31
CA ASN A 268 23.72 23.57 16.64
C ASN A 268 24.66 22.80 17.60
N THR A 269 24.62 21.48 17.56
CA THR A 269 25.51 20.64 18.37
C THR A 269 26.98 20.79 17.97
N MET A 270 27.25 20.87 16.67
CA MET A 270 28.64 21.07 16.16
C MET A 270 29.14 22.46 16.44
N ASN A 271 28.28 23.47 16.36
CA ASN A 271 28.65 24.85 16.72
C ASN A 271 29.08 24.97 18.20
N MET A 272 28.28 24.38 19.09
CA MET A 272 28.58 24.30 20.51
C MET A 272 29.89 23.56 20.78
N ALA A 273 30.08 22.40 20.14
CA ALA A 273 31.34 21.64 20.22
C ALA A 273 32.58 22.46 19.73
N SER A 274 32.41 23.25 18.68
CA SER A 274 33.47 24.11 18.15
C SER A 274 33.84 25.22 19.12
N LEU A 275 32.85 25.82 19.81
CA LEU A 275 33.11 26.87 20.80
C LEU A 275 33.87 26.34 22.03
N GLU A 276 33.46 25.16 22.55
CA GLU A 276 34.14 24.52 23.68
C GLU A 276 35.62 24.17 23.36
N ARG A 277 35.89 23.78 22.12
CA ARG A 277 37.22 23.38 21.65
C ARG A 277 38.09 24.54 21.16
N ARG A 278 37.66 25.80 21.28
CA ARG A 278 38.40 26.96 20.76
C ARG A 278 39.87 27.00 21.21
N ARG A 279 40.12 26.72 22.49
CA ARG A 279 41.52 26.72 23.04
C ARG A 279 42.36 25.58 22.43
N GLU A 280 41.84 24.38 22.34
CA GLU A 280 42.51 23.21 21.75
C GLU A 280 42.82 23.45 20.25
N LEU A 281 41.83 23.98 19.51
CA LEU A 281 42.01 24.33 18.10
C LEU A 281 43.06 25.43 17.89
N ALA A 282 43.12 26.42 18.80
CA ALA A 282 44.14 27.46 18.77
C ALA A 282 45.53 26.88 18.99
N THR A 283 45.69 25.95 19.95
CA THR A 283 46.97 25.26 20.21
C THR A 283 47.40 24.43 19.00
N VAL A 284 46.52 23.67 18.37
CA VAL A 284 46.84 22.90 17.17
C VAL A 284 47.24 23.82 15.99
N ARG A 285 46.60 25.00 15.85
CA ARG A 285 46.98 25.98 14.84
C ARG A 285 48.33 26.61 15.13
N ALA A 286 48.63 26.89 16.40
CA ALA A 286 49.94 27.42 16.79
C ALA A 286 51.09 26.44 16.50
N LEU A 287 50.81 25.13 16.56
CA LEU A 287 51.73 24.04 16.19
C LEU A 287 51.76 23.74 14.68
N GLY A 288 51.20 24.62 13.84
CA GLY A 288 51.26 24.50 12.37
C GLY A 288 50.12 23.70 11.73
N GLY A 289 49.05 23.44 12.47
CA GLY A 289 47.87 22.73 11.96
C GLY A 289 47.15 23.52 10.87
N HIS A 290 46.96 22.93 9.68
CA HIS A 290 46.29 23.57 8.55
C HIS A 290 44.77 23.61 8.75
N ARG A 291 44.13 24.76 8.47
CA ARG A 291 42.66 24.97 8.56
C ARG A 291 41.85 23.89 7.82
N ARG A 292 42.29 23.43 6.66
CA ARG A 292 41.65 22.35 5.90
C ARG A 292 41.57 21.04 6.66
N ARG A 293 42.62 20.67 7.40
CA ARG A 293 42.61 19.42 8.18
C ARG A 293 41.61 19.47 9.33
N LEU A 294 41.48 20.60 9.99
CA LEU A 294 40.46 20.78 11.05
C LEU A 294 39.05 20.75 10.50
N LEU A 295 38.78 21.39 9.37
CA LEU A 295 37.49 21.32 8.69
C LEU A 295 37.11 19.88 8.30
N LEU A 296 38.04 19.15 7.69
CA LEU A 296 37.80 17.73 7.32
C LEU A 296 37.52 16.85 8.54
N MET A 297 38.18 17.13 9.66
CA MET A 297 37.93 16.41 10.91
C MET A 297 36.49 16.62 11.41
N PHE A 298 35.98 17.87 11.40
CA PHE A 298 34.62 18.17 11.78
C PHE A 298 33.58 17.58 10.80
N MET A 299 33.86 17.67 9.51
CA MET A 299 32.99 17.06 8.49
C MET A 299 32.92 15.54 8.64
N PHE A 300 34.05 14.90 8.93
CA PHE A 300 34.10 13.46 9.16
C PHE A 300 33.34 13.06 10.44
N GLU A 301 33.48 13.82 11.53
CA GLU A 301 32.72 13.59 12.78
C GLU A 301 31.21 13.74 12.56
N SER A 302 30.79 14.79 11.86
CA SER A 302 29.37 15.01 11.51
C SER A 302 28.81 13.93 10.59
N ALA A 303 29.60 13.51 9.57
CA ALA A 303 29.22 12.44 8.66
C ALA A 303 29.05 11.10 9.39
N LEU A 304 29.91 10.79 10.35
CA LEU A 304 29.83 9.59 11.17
C LEU A 304 28.55 9.58 12.03
N ILE A 305 28.24 10.70 12.68
CA ILE A 305 27.01 10.84 13.48
C ILE A 305 25.78 10.70 12.57
N GLY A 306 25.80 11.36 11.40
CA GLY A 306 24.72 11.26 10.41
C GLY A 306 24.53 9.83 9.92
N LEU A 307 25.61 9.13 9.60
CA LEU A 307 25.56 7.77 9.05
C LEU A 307 25.07 6.75 10.09
N ILE A 308 25.56 6.82 11.33
CA ILE A 308 25.11 5.95 12.42
C ILE A 308 23.65 6.27 12.78
N GLY A 309 23.32 7.56 12.96
CA GLY A 309 21.97 7.99 13.31
C GLY A 309 20.94 7.60 12.24
N SER A 310 21.25 7.82 10.97
CA SER A 310 20.35 7.45 9.86
C SER A 310 20.21 5.94 9.69
N SER A 311 21.27 5.16 9.90
CA SER A 311 21.21 3.70 9.82
C SER A 311 20.32 3.11 10.93
N VAL A 312 20.50 3.56 12.17
CA VAL A 312 19.65 3.15 13.30
C VAL A 312 18.21 3.61 13.08
N GLY A 313 18.02 4.86 12.64
CA GLY A 313 16.71 5.40 12.33
C GLY A 313 16.00 4.63 11.22
N ALA A 314 16.71 4.27 10.14
CA ALA A 314 16.17 3.47 9.06
C ALA A 314 15.70 2.07 9.52
N LEU A 315 16.49 1.41 10.36
CA LEU A 315 16.11 0.11 10.95
C LEU A 315 14.86 0.22 11.83
N VAL A 316 14.80 1.25 12.67
CA VAL A 316 13.61 1.52 13.50
C VAL A 316 12.40 1.87 12.63
N GLY A 317 12.58 2.69 11.59
CA GLY A 317 11.53 3.06 10.64
C GLY A 317 10.97 1.86 9.89
N LEU A 318 11.83 0.95 9.41
CA LEU A 318 11.42 -0.30 8.77
C LEU A 318 10.68 -1.23 9.73
N ALA A 319 11.15 -1.36 10.97
CA ALA A 319 10.49 -2.17 11.99
C ALA A 319 9.11 -1.59 12.36
N ALA A 320 8.99 -0.27 12.49
CA ALA A 320 7.72 0.40 12.74
C ALA A 320 6.74 0.24 11.57
N ALA A 321 7.22 0.45 10.33
CA ALA A 321 6.42 0.24 9.13
C ALA A 321 5.95 -1.22 8.99
N GLY A 322 6.83 -2.19 9.26
CA GLY A 322 6.49 -3.61 9.23
C GLY A 322 5.42 -3.99 10.25
N ARG A 323 5.42 -3.38 11.43
CA ARG A 323 4.37 -3.58 12.44
C ARG A 323 3.04 -2.93 12.03
N LEU A 324 3.08 -1.73 11.46
CA LEU A 324 1.87 -1.03 11.00
C LEU A 324 1.23 -1.70 9.78
N ILE A 325 2.03 -2.29 8.88
CA ILE A 325 1.55 -3.00 7.68
C ILE A 325 1.15 -4.45 8.04
N GLY A 326 1.68 -4.99 9.14
CA GLY A 326 1.42 -6.36 9.59
C GLY A 326 0.37 -6.50 10.69
N ALA A 327 -0.06 -5.37 11.29
CA ALA A 327 -1.19 -5.27 12.21
C ALA A 327 -2.48 -4.98 11.47
#